data_de001e8aa70beb3c53c6406e90c1927f
#
_entry.id   de001e8aa70beb3c53c6406e90c1927f
#
_cell.length_a   1.000
_cell.length_b   1.000
_cell.length_c   1.000
_cell.angle_alpha   90.00
_cell.angle_beta   90.00
_cell.angle_gamma   90.00
#
_symmetry.space_group_name_H-M   'P 1'
#
loop_
_entity.id
_entity.type
_entity.pdbx_description
1 polymer ?
#
loop_
_entity_poly.entity_id
_entity_poly.type
_entity_poly.pdbx_seq_one_letter_code
_entity_poly.pdbx_strand_id
1 'polypeptide(L)'
;MKSKCTLKDVAKACGVSAYTVSRAMNDKKDISKETKEKILKIAKEMGYVQNLNAKNLRTGSSQNIAIIYDDFENPYYNTLIKKMTSILNERGYSVTLFYDFDSISILNTKLMNRVLSTNVDAIISFIYVTPSAKKLNSIWKKPIIQVGSPSTENDISCFIFDNYSGGRIITKYLLEKGNKRIGFINATEKLIACVNRIEGYKSVLKESGIVIDEELIIHLTEAEEEITEATQYLLDKNCDGIICYNDITAMAVLKYLHENNIYNIEVCGFDNIKQSLPIPTPFPSIQGDMDTLALESVSFLLEMLENPSDVIINKVYEVKINI
;
A
#
# COMPACT_ATOMS: atom_id res chain seq x y z
N MET A 1 9.46 -2.50 -41.26
CA MET A 1 9.82 -2.41 -39.82
C MET A 1 11.31 -2.70 -39.72
N LYS A 2 12.13 -1.78 -39.19
CA LYS A 2 13.54 -2.08 -38.92
C LYS A 2 13.59 -3.20 -37.86
N SER A 3 14.33 -4.26 -38.11
CA SER A 3 14.51 -5.37 -37.19
C SER A 3 15.14 -4.85 -35.90
N LYS A 4 14.60 -5.24 -34.75
CA LYS A 4 15.12 -4.87 -33.42
C LYS A 4 16.56 -5.41 -33.31
N CYS A 5 17.52 -4.57 -32.95
CA CYS A 5 18.92 -4.99 -32.70
C CYS A 5 18.93 -6.10 -31.64
N THR A 6 19.64 -7.18 -31.92
CA THR A 6 19.76 -8.35 -31.05
C THR A 6 21.11 -8.42 -30.35
N LEU A 7 21.20 -9.22 -29.29
CA LEU A 7 22.47 -9.51 -28.62
C LEU A 7 23.53 -10.06 -29.59
N LYS A 8 23.10 -10.85 -30.61
CA LYS A 8 24.00 -11.40 -31.64
C LYS A 8 24.55 -10.32 -32.56
N ASP A 9 23.75 -9.29 -32.87
CA ASP A 9 24.20 -8.17 -33.71
C ASP A 9 25.27 -7.34 -32.99
N VAL A 10 25.07 -7.07 -31.68
CA VAL A 10 26.07 -6.42 -30.85
C VAL A 10 27.37 -7.25 -30.78
N ALA A 11 27.23 -8.56 -30.57
CA ALA A 11 28.39 -9.47 -30.52
C ALA A 11 29.21 -9.44 -31.82
N LYS A 12 28.53 -9.45 -32.96
CA LYS A 12 29.16 -9.34 -34.29
C LYS A 12 29.86 -8.00 -34.46
N ALA A 13 29.22 -6.89 -34.05
CA ALA A 13 29.82 -5.55 -34.14
C ALA A 13 31.01 -5.37 -33.22
N CYS A 14 31.07 -6.01 -32.08
CA CYS A 14 32.18 -5.97 -31.14
C CYS A 14 33.32 -6.95 -31.46
N GLY A 15 33.06 -7.94 -32.34
CA GLY A 15 34.03 -9.01 -32.63
C GLY A 15 34.20 -10.01 -31.47
N VAL A 16 33.16 -10.21 -30.66
CA VAL A 16 33.15 -11.12 -29.50
C VAL A 16 31.99 -12.09 -29.52
N SER A 17 31.97 -13.08 -28.64
CA SER A 17 30.86 -13.99 -28.51
C SER A 17 29.62 -13.32 -27.89
N ALA A 18 28.43 -13.79 -28.22
CA ALA A 18 27.18 -13.37 -27.56
C ALA A 18 27.23 -13.59 -26.03
N TYR A 19 27.96 -14.61 -25.59
CA TYR A 19 28.21 -14.87 -24.18
C TYR A 19 29.02 -13.75 -23.53
N THR A 20 30.09 -13.28 -24.20
CA THR A 20 30.93 -12.16 -23.72
C THR A 20 30.12 -10.87 -23.62
N VAL A 21 29.29 -10.56 -24.64
CA VAL A 21 28.37 -9.39 -24.57
C VAL A 21 27.42 -9.50 -23.39
N SER A 22 26.78 -10.66 -23.19
CA SER A 22 25.87 -10.90 -22.05
C SER A 22 26.56 -10.70 -20.71
N ARG A 23 27.80 -11.13 -20.56
CA ARG A 23 28.57 -10.97 -19.32
C ARG A 23 28.95 -9.51 -19.06
N ALA A 24 29.41 -8.80 -20.11
CA ALA A 24 29.70 -7.39 -20.02
C ALA A 24 28.49 -6.54 -19.62
N MET A 25 27.33 -6.84 -20.22
CA MET A 25 26.05 -6.20 -19.89
C MET A 25 25.55 -6.46 -18.45
N ASN A 26 25.94 -7.60 -17.88
CA ASN A 26 25.57 -7.99 -16.51
C ASN A 26 26.67 -7.72 -15.48
N ASP A 27 27.65 -6.87 -15.80
CA ASP A 27 28.74 -6.44 -14.92
C ASP A 27 29.54 -7.58 -14.28
N LYS A 28 29.78 -8.66 -15.02
CA LYS A 28 30.58 -9.78 -14.50
C LYS A 28 32.05 -9.44 -14.40
N LYS A 29 32.68 -9.81 -13.30
CA LYS A 29 34.08 -9.45 -12.94
C LYS A 29 35.16 -10.05 -13.86
N ASP A 30 34.84 -11.06 -14.62
CA ASP A 30 35.75 -11.78 -15.52
C ASP A 30 35.86 -11.12 -16.91
N ILE A 31 35.20 -9.99 -17.15
CA ILE A 31 35.36 -9.16 -18.34
C ILE A 31 36.24 -7.95 -18.00
N SER A 32 37.30 -7.71 -18.78
CA SER A 32 38.13 -6.53 -18.55
C SER A 32 37.32 -5.23 -18.68
N LYS A 33 37.70 -4.23 -17.92
CA LYS A 33 37.05 -2.90 -17.93
C LYS A 33 36.98 -2.30 -19.33
N GLU A 34 38.08 -2.39 -20.08
CA GLU A 34 38.18 -1.89 -21.45
C GLU A 34 37.22 -2.59 -22.40
N THR A 35 37.16 -3.94 -22.34
CA THR A 35 36.22 -4.74 -23.16
C THR A 35 34.78 -4.42 -22.84
N LYS A 36 34.47 -4.24 -21.54
CA LYS A 36 33.11 -3.90 -21.10
C LYS A 36 32.71 -2.52 -21.62
N GLU A 37 33.56 -1.49 -21.47
CA GLU A 37 33.28 -0.14 -21.95
C GLU A 37 33.07 -0.12 -23.47
N LYS A 38 33.88 -0.84 -24.24
CA LYS A 38 33.74 -0.98 -25.69
C LYS A 38 32.37 -1.60 -26.04
N ILE A 39 31.96 -2.70 -25.38
CA ILE A 39 30.69 -3.39 -25.64
C ILE A 39 29.51 -2.48 -25.29
N LEU A 40 29.53 -1.83 -24.14
CA LEU A 40 28.44 -0.93 -23.71
C LEU A 40 28.29 0.26 -24.66
N LYS A 41 29.40 0.83 -25.16
CA LYS A 41 29.36 1.91 -26.14
C LYS A 41 28.74 1.48 -27.44
N ILE A 42 29.17 0.37 -28.01
CA ILE A 42 28.64 -0.15 -29.30
C ILE A 42 27.16 -0.54 -29.14
N ALA A 43 26.79 -1.18 -28.04
CA ALA A 43 25.39 -1.54 -27.78
C ALA A 43 24.48 -0.30 -27.70
N LYS A 44 24.94 0.78 -27.06
CA LYS A 44 24.23 2.06 -27.00
C LYS A 44 24.10 2.71 -28.39
N GLU A 45 25.19 2.74 -29.18
CA GLU A 45 25.18 3.27 -30.55
C GLU A 45 24.25 2.51 -31.48
N MET A 46 24.14 1.18 -31.30
CA MET A 46 23.24 0.32 -32.06
C MET A 46 21.79 0.36 -31.55
N GLY A 47 21.49 1.09 -30.47
CA GLY A 47 20.16 1.12 -29.87
C GLY A 47 19.72 -0.24 -29.29
N TYR A 48 20.70 -1.06 -28.87
CA TYR A 48 20.39 -2.35 -28.26
C TYR A 48 19.78 -2.17 -26.87
N VAL A 49 18.61 -2.75 -26.66
CA VAL A 49 17.97 -2.85 -25.34
C VAL A 49 17.96 -4.31 -24.93
N GLN A 50 18.50 -4.59 -23.76
CA GLN A 50 18.57 -5.95 -23.23
C GLN A 50 17.16 -6.51 -23.09
N ASN A 51 16.92 -7.69 -23.65
CA ASN A 51 15.67 -8.41 -23.47
C ASN A 51 15.66 -9.07 -22.09
N LEU A 52 14.99 -8.43 -21.13
CA LEU A 52 14.87 -8.91 -19.77
C LEU A 52 14.17 -10.27 -19.70
N ASN A 53 13.19 -10.55 -20.59
CA ASN A 53 12.52 -11.83 -20.62
C ASN A 53 13.47 -13.00 -20.94
N ALA A 54 14.42 -12.78 -21.86
CA ALA A 54 15.42 -13.78 -22.18
C ALA A 54 16.46 -13.98 -21.03
N LYS A 55 16.75 -12.92 -20.26
CA LYS A 55 17.56 -12.99 -19.05
C LYS A 55 16.80 -13.77 -17.96
N ASN A 56 15.55 -13.43 -17.73
CA ASN A 56 14.70 -13.99 -16.70
C ASN A 56 14.50 -15.51 -16.88
N LEU A 57 14.26 -15.95 -18.12
CA LEU A 57 14.17 -17.38 -18.44
C LEU A 57 15.44 -18.16 -18.08
N ARG A 58 16.61 -17.53 -18.16
CA ARG A 58 17.89 -18.17 -17.85
C ARG A 58 18.22 -18.14 -16.35
N THR A 59 17.79 -17.09 -15.62
CA THR A 59 18.10 -16.91 -14.20
C THR A 59 17.02 -17.48 -13.29
N GLY A 60 15.82 -17.75 -13.81
CA GLY A 60 14.66 -18.16 -13.03
C GLY A 60 14.04 -17.04 -12.18
N SER A 61 14.59 -15.81 -12.27
CA SER A 61 14.11 -14.62 -11.56
C SER A 61 13.80 -13.50 -12.54
N SER A 62 12.68 -12.83 -12.32
CA SER A 62 12.26 -11.68 -13.11
C SER A 62 12.84 -10.36 -12.60
N GLN A 63 13.31 -10.35 -11.37
CA GLN A 63 13.65 -9.14 -10.61
C GLN A 63 12.49 -8.13 -10.64
N ASN A 64 11.26 -8.62 -10.57
CA ASN A 64 10.04 -7.82 -10.61
C ASN A 64 9.10 -8.21 -9.47
N ILE A 65 8.65 -7.23 -8.71
CA ILE A 65 7.72 -7.40 -7.60
C ILE A 65 6.37 -6.81 -8.00
N ALA A 66 5.29 -7.55 -7.77
CA ALA A 66 3.95 -7.03 -7.91
C ALA A 66 3.55 -6.25 -6.65
N ILE A 67 3.01 -5.05 -6.83
CA ILE A 67 2.29 -4.33 -5.77
C ILE A 67 0.83 -4.21 -6.22
N ILE A 68 -0.09 -4.67 -5.38
CA ILE A 68 -1.52 -4.70 -5.67
C ILE A 68 -2.23 -3.78 -4.68
N TYR A 69 -3.02 -2.84 -5.20
CA TYR A 69 -3.78 -1.89 -4.39
C TYR A 69 -5.03 -1.42 -5.14
N ASP A 70 -5.95 -0.76 -4.47
CA ASP A 70 -7.29 -0.42 -4.99
C ASP A 70 -7.66 1.07 -4.90
N ASP A 71 -6.81 1.91 -4.29
CA ASP A 71 -7.12 3.32 -4.09
C ASP A 71 -5.98 4.22 -4.59
N PHE A 72 -6.11 4.72 -5.83
CA PHE A 72 -5.17 5.68 -6.43
C PHE A 72 -5.32 7.10 -5.89
N GLU A 73 -6.48 7.45 -5.35
CA GLU A 73 -6.79 8.81 -4.96
C GLU A 73 -6.26 9.12 -3.56
N ASN A 74 -6.10 8.09 -2.74
CA ASN A 74 -5.58 8.26 -1.39
C ASN A 74 -4.04 8.41 -1.37
N PRO A 75 -3.50 9.59 -1.01
CA PRO A 75 -2.06 9.84 -0.92
C PRO A 75 -1.32 8.92 0.05
N TYR A 76 -2.02 8.31 1.01
CA TYR A 76 -1.46 7.33 1.93
C TYR A 76 -0.82 6.16 1.17
N TYR A 77 -1.59 5.50 0.30
CA TYR A 77 -1.09 4.38 -0.51
C TYR A 77 0.05 4.82 -1.43
N ASN A 78 -0.11 5.95 -2.12
CA ASN A 78 0.91 6.47 -3.02
C ASN A 78 2.24 6.73 -2.30
N THR A 79 2.18 7.27 -1.08
CA THR A 79 3.36 7.54 -0.26
C THR A 79 4.05 6.24 0.16
N LEU A 80 3.30 5.26 0.63
CA LEU A 80 3.83 3.98 1.08
C LEU A 80 4.40 3.16 -0.09
N ILE A 81 3.70 3.10 -1.22
CA ILE A 81 4.17 2.45 -2.46
C ILE A 81 5.46 3.10 -2.95
N LYS A 82 5.56 4.43 -2.93
CA LYS A 82 6.79 5.16 -3.30
C LYS A 82 7.97 4.75 -2.42
N LYS A 83 7.78 4.67 -1.10
CA LYS A 83 8.83 4.24 -0.16
C LYS A 83 9.27 2.80 -0.43
N MET A 84 8.33 1.87 -0.57
CA MET A 84 8.61 0.47 -0.89
C MET A 84 9.33 0.33 -2.24
N THR A 85 8.87 1.06 -3.26
CA THR A 85 9.49 1.05 -4.60
C THR A 85 10.93 1.55 -4.55
N SER A 86 11.23 2.59 -3.77
CA SER A 86 12.62 3.08 -3.58
C SER A 86 13.50 1.98 -3.02
N ILE A 87 13.08 1.32 -1.94
CA ILE A 87 13.83 0.23 -1.30
C ILE A 87 14.06 -0.94 -2.27
N LEU A 88 13.01 -1.33 -3.00
CA LEU A 88 13.08 -2.42 -3.99
C LEU A 88 14.05 -2.07 -5.14
N ASN A 89 14.00 -0.85 -5.65
CA ASN A 89 14.89 -0.38 -6.71
C ASN A 89 16.36 -0.38 -6.28
N GLU A 90 16.67 0.04 -5.05
CA GLU A 90 18.01 -0.02 -4.48
C GLU A 90 18.56 -1.45 -4.39
N ARG A 91 17.66 -2.44 -4.25
CA ARG A 91 17.98 -3.87 -4.25
C ARG A 91 17.92 -4.50 -5.66
N GLY A 92 17.71 -3.71 -6.70
CA GLY A 92 17.72 -4.15 -8.10
C GLY A 92 16.41 -4.76 -8.59
N TYR A 93 15.32 -4.61 -7.86
CA TYR A 93 13.98 -5.06 -8.26
C TYR A 93 13.21 -3.93 -8.93
N SER A 94 12.51 -4.26 -10.02
CA SER A 94 11.48 -3.42 -10.62
C SER A 94 10.13 -3.66 -9.92
N VAL A 95 9.21 -2.71 -10.04
CA VAL A 95 7.86 -2.84 -9.50
C VAL A 95 6.85 -2.76 -10.62
N THR A 96 5.87 -3.68 -10.61
CA THR A 96 4.68 -3.61 -11.44
C THR A 96 3.47 -3.39 -10.53
N LEU A 97 2.75 -2.30 -10.79
CA LEU A 97 1.52 -1.98 -10.06
C LEU A 97 0.33 -2.65 -10.71
N PHE A 98 -0.51 -3.27 -9.90
CA PHE A 98 -1.77 -3.88 -10.31
C PHE A 98 -2.92 -3.20 -9.60
N TYR A 99 -3.92 -2.88 -10.39
CA TYR A 99 -5.18 -2.31 -9.94
C TYR A 99 -6.35 -3.05 -10.56
N ASP A 100 -7.43 -3.21 -9.82
CA ASP A 100 -8.67 -3.81 -10.32
C ASP A 100 -9.88 -2.97 -9.87
N PHE A 101 -10.50 -2.29 -10.82
CA PHE A 101 -11.68 -1.47 -10.59
C PHE A 101 -12.94 -2.29 -10.24
N ASP A 102 -12.93 -3.58 -10.60
CA ASP A 102 -14.10 -4.46 -10.40
C ASP A 102 -14.14 -5.12 -9.00
N SER A 103 -13.04 -5.02 -8.23
CA SER A 103 -12.85 -5.80 -7.00
C SER A 103 -12.33 -4.92 -5.89
N ILE A 104 -13.23 -4.15 -5.27
CA ILE A 104 -12.86 -3.27 -4.16
C ILE A 104 -12.29 -4.09 -3.01
N SER A 105 -11.06 -3.76 -2.64
CA SER A 105 -10.31 -4.33 -1.49
C SER A 105 -10.11 -5.85 -1.49
N ILE A 106 -10.29 -6.52 -2.65
CA ILE A 106 -10.19 -7.99 -2.74
C ILE A 106 -9.28 -8.44 -3.88
N LEU A 107 -8.20 -9.16 -3.54
CA LEU A 107 -7.40 -9.91 -4.50
C LEU A 107 -8.08 -11.24 -4.79
N ASN A 108 -8.85 -11.27 -5.86
CA ASN A 108 -9.56 -12.46 -6.33
C ASN A 108 -8.71 -13.31 -7.30
N THR A 109 -9.24 -14.46 -7.72
CA THR A 109 -8.55 -15.38 -8.64
C THR A 109 -8.26 -14.74 -10.02
N LYS A 110 -9.14 -13.87 -10.54
CA LYS A 110 -8.96 -13.19 -11.83
C LYS A 110 -7.76 -12.26 -11.79
N LEU A 111 -7.69 -11.41 -10.76
CA LEU A 111 -6.56 -10.50 -10.56
C LEU A 111 -5.27 -11.27 -10.28
N MET A 112 -5.32 -12.30 -9.42
CA MET A 112 -4.15 -13.16 -9.15
C MET A 112 -3.60 -13.80 -10.43
N ASN A 113 -4.44 -14.30 -11.34
CA ASN A 113 -4.00 -14.83 -12.63
C ASN A 113 -3.27 -13.76 -13.47
N ARG A 114 -3.79 -12.52 -13.51
CA ARG A 114 -3.13 -11.40 -14.20
C ARG A 114 -1.74 -11.15 -13.61
N VAL A 115 -1.63 -11.11 -12.29
CA VAL A 115 -0.36 -10.90 -11.57
C VAL A 115 0.63 -12.00 -11.93
N LEU A 116 0.25 -13.25 -11.75
CA LEU A 116 1.13 -14.40 -12.00
C LEU A 116 1.57 -14.51 -13.46
N SER A 117 0.73 -14.11 -14.41
CA SER A 117 1.06 -14.11 -15.85
C SER A 117 2.13 -13.10 -16.25
N THR A 118 2.43 -12.11 -15.44
CA THR A 118 3.46 -11.08 -15.69
C THR A 118 4.86 -11.48 -15.24
N ASN A 119 5.04 -12.74 -14.80
CA ASN A 119 6.33 -13.26 -14.33
C ASN A 119 6.95 -12.41 -13.22
N VAL A 120 6.23 -12.26 -12.11
CA VAL A 120 6.73 -11.60 -10.89
C VAL A 120 7.44 -12.61 -9.99
N ASP A 121 8.37 -12.14 -9.16
CA ASP A 121 9.09 -12.98 -8.21
C ASP A 121 8.35 -13.06 -6.86
N ALA A 122 7.70 -11.97 -6.44
CA ALA A 122 6.91 -11.91 -5.22
C ALA A 122 5.78 -10.86 -5.32
N ILE A 123 4.91 -10.84 -4.32
CA ILE A 123 3.69 -10.04 -4.29
C ILE A 123 3.58 -9.27 -2.96
N ILE A 124 3.33 -7.97 -3.04
CA ILE A 124 2.89 -7.13 -1.92
C ILE A 124 1.43 -6.78 -2.19
N SER A 125 0.52 -7.16 -1.29
CA SER A 125 -0.90 -6.87 -1.43
C SER A 125 -1.36 -5.90 -0.34
N PHE A 126 -1.94 -4.77 -0.74
CA PHE A 126 -2.63 -3.85 0.17
C PHE A 126 -4.11 -4.22 0.36
N ILE A 127 -4.59 -5.17 -0.43
CA ILE A 127 -5.98 -5.64 -0.41
C ILE A 127 -6.05 -7.07 0.10
N TYR A 128 -7.23 -7.48 0.59
CA TYR A 128 -7.45 -8.79 1.15
C TYR A 128 -7.24 -9.90 0.12
N VAL A 129 -6.40 -10.88 0.44
CA VAL A 129 -6.14 -12.04 -0.41
C VAL A 129 -7.16 -13.13 -0.12
N THR A 130 -8.02 -13.43 -1.10
CA THR A 130 -9.06 -14.46 -0.93
C THR A 130 -8.45 -15.87 -0.83
N PRO A 131 -9.11 -16.82 -0.14
CA PRO A 131 -8.65 -18.20 -0.08
C PRO A 131 -8.43 -18.84 -1.46
N SER A 132 -9.27 -18.49 -2.45
CA SER A 132 -9.14 -18.99 -3.82
C SER A 132 -7.92 -18.41 -4.55
N ALA A 133 -7.64 -17.12 -4.39
CA ALA A 133 -6.43 -16.49 -4.93
C ALA A 133 -5.17 -17.06 -4.28
N LYS A 134 -5.20 -17.28 -2.96
CA LYS A 134 -4.13 -17.92 -2.22
C LYS A 134 -3.88 -19.36 -2.68
N LYS A 135 -4.94 -20.16 -2.85
CA LYS A 135 -4.83 -21.53 -3.40
C LYS A 135 -4.20 -21.51 -4.80
N LEU A 136 -4.53 -20.55 -5.64
CA LEU A 136 -3.87 -20.37 -6.94
C LEU A 136 -2.38 -20.06 -6.77
N ASN A 137 -2.03 -19.13 -5.87
CA ASN A 137 -0.64 -18.76 -5.61
C ASN A 137 0.19 -19.92 -5.05
N SER A 138 -0.41 -20.85 -4.29
CA SER A 138 0.29 -22.03 -3.74
C SER A 138 0.85 -22.94 -4.84
N ILE A 139 0.27 -22.94 -6.03
CA ILE A 139 0.76 -23.67 -7.22
C ILE A 139 2.03 -23.00 -7.77
N TRP A 140 2.05 -21.66 -7.77
CA TRP A 140 3.16 -20.85 -8.29
C TRP A 140 4.26 -20.62 -7.25
N LYS A 141 3.96 -20.85 -5.98
CA LYS A 141 4.86 -20.69 -4.83
C LYS A 141 5.56 -19.34 -4.79
N LYS A 142 4.84 -18.27 -5.11
CA LYS A 142 5.39 -16.92 -5.01
C LYS A 142 5.23 -16.40 -3.60
N PRO A 143 6.30 -15.86 -2.99
CA PRO A 143 6.18 -15.15 -1.71
C PRO A 143 5.13 -14.04 -1.83
N ILE A 144 4.27 -13.96 -0.82
CA ILE A 144 3.22 -12.93 -0.72
C ILE A 144 3.18 -12.39 0.70
N ILE A 145 3.10 -11.08 0.81
CA ILE A 145 2.81 -10.38 2.07
C ILE A 145 1.60 -9.46 1.91
N GLN A 146 0.90 -9.22 3.02
CA GLN A 146 -0.14 -8.20 3.10
C GLN A 146 0.35 -6.99 3.90
N VAL A 147 -0.06 -5.81 3.47
CA VAL A 147 0.28 -4.54 4.11
C VAL A 147 -0.99 -3.72 4.30
N GLY A 148 -1.22 -3.23 5.53
CA GLY A 148 -2.38 -2.41 5.86
C GLY A 148 -3.68 -3.18 6.10
N SER A 149 -3.85 -4.37 5.51
CA SER A 149 -5.04 -5.21 5.70
C SER A 149 -4.61 -6.58 6.22
N PRO A 150 -5.02 -7.00 7.43
CA PRO A 150 -4.63 -8.29 7.97
C PRO A 150 -5.35 -9.44 7.25
N SER A 151 -4.68 -10.59 7.15
CA SER A 151 -5.32 -11.85 6.77
C SER A 151 -6.21 -12.34 7.92
N THR A 152 -7.43 -12.75 7.61
CA THR A 152 -8.34 -13.34 8.59
C THR A 152 -7.92 -14.74 9.02
N GLU A 153 -7.10 -15.42 8.23
CA GLU A 153 -6.71 -16.83 8.42
C GLU A 153 -5.29 -17.00 9.01
N ASN A 154 -4.58 -15.89 9.28
CA ASN A 154 -3.19 -15.89 9.82
C ASN A 154 -2.19 -16.75 9.02
N ASP A 155 -2.36 -16.85 7.73
CA ASP A 155 -1.61 -17.73 6.86
C ASP A 155 -0.81 -17.00 5.76
N ILE A 156 -0.87 -15.66 5.80
CA ILE A 156 -0.04 -14.73 5.02
C ILE A 156 0.57 -13.75 5.99
N SER A 157 1.87 -13.52 5.87
CA SER A 157 2.55 -12.51 6.70
C SER A 157 1.98 -11.12 6.48
N CYS A 158 1.65 -10.43 7.59
CA CYS A 158 0.98 -9.14 7.58
C CYS A 158 1.81 -8.08 8.31
N PHE A 159 1.81 -6.87 7.76
CA PHE A 159 2.45 -5.67 8.32
C PHE A 159 1.40 -4.57 8.39
N ILE A 160 0.95 -4.23 9.59
CA ILE A 160 -0.21 -3.37 9.80
C ILE A 160 0.04 -2.33 10.91
N PHE A 161 -0.63 -1.19 10.83
CA PHE A 161 -0.72 -0.27 11.95
C PHE A 161 -1.78 -0.71 12.96
N ASP A 162 -1.58 -0.35 14.24
CA ASP A 162 -2.53 -0.63 15.32
C ASP A 162 -3.77 0.28 15.21
N ASN A 163 -4.72 -0.15 14.37
CA ASN A 163 -5.95 0.57 14.13
C ASN A 163 -6.85 0.65 15.38
N TYR A 164 -6.79 -0.38 16.25
CA TYR A 164 -7.55 -0.38 17.50
C TYR A 164 -7.03 0.72 18.44
N SER A 165 -5.72 0.76 18.68
CA SER A 165 -5.10 1.83 19.47
C SER A 165 -5.30 3.20 18.83
N GLY A 166 -5.28 3.29 17.49
CA GLY A 166 -5.59 4.52 16.77
C GLY A 166 -7.00 5.05 17.10
N GLY A 167 -8.01 4.18 17.04
CA GLY A 167 -9.38 4.51 17.45
C GLY A 167 -9.48 4.97 18.89
N ARG A 168 -8.72 4.33 19.79
CA ARG A 168 -8.64 4.73 21.21
C ARG A 168 -8.01 6.11 21.40
N ILE A 169 -6.86 6.35 20.78
CA ILE A 169 -6.10 7.60 20.91
C ILE A 169 -6.94 8.79 20.45
N ILE A 170 -7.57 8.69 19.28
CA ILE A 170 -8.33 9.79 18.69
C ILE A 170 -9.61 10.08 19.49
N THR A 171 -10.25 9.05 20.02
CA THR A 171 -11.46 9.22 20.86
C THR A 171 -11.11 9.87 22.19
N LYS A 172 -10.02 9.44 22.84
CA LYS A 172 -9.53 10.09 24.08
C LYS A 172 -9.21 11.56 23.85
N TYR A 173 -8.52 11.86 22.74
CA TYR A 173 -8.23 13.24 22.35
C TYR A 173 -9.48 14.12 22.31
N LEU A 174 -10.55 13.67 21.64
CA LEU A 174 -11.80 14.42 21.55
C LEU A 174 -12.46 14.61 22.94
N LEU A 175 -12.50 13.56 23.76
CA LEU A 175 -13.04 13.67 25.12
C LEU A 175 -12.22 14.65 25.99
N GLU A 176 -10.91 14.64 25.88
CA GLU A 176 -10.00 15.58 26.59
C GLU A 176 -10.19 17.02 26.11
N LYS A 177 -10.58 17.23 24.86
CA LYS A 177 -10.99 18.54 24.31
C LYS A 177 -12.36 19.02 24.83
N GLY A 178 -13.11 18.14 25.47
CA GLY A 178 -14.42 18.46 26.06
C GLY A 178 -15.61 18.05 25.18
N ASN A 179 -15.36 17.37 24.06
CA ASN A 179 -16.43 16.80 23.24
C ASN A 179 -17.17 15.73 24.04
N LYS A 180 -18.50 15.68 23.90
CA LYS A 180 -19.38 14.79 24.66
C LYS A 180 -20.18 13.84 23.78
N ARG A 181 -20.47 14.28 22.56
CA ARG A 181 -21.26 13.50 21.60
C ARG A 181 -20.48 13.35 20.30
N ILE A 182 -19.72 12.28 20.23
CA ILE A 182 -18.78 12.04 19.15
C ILE A 182 -19.40 11.09 18.11
N GLY A 183 -19.48 11.54 16.86
CA GLY A 183 -19.87 10.72 15.73
C GLY A 183 -18.67 10.03 15.07
N PHE A 184 -18.92 8.93 14.37
CA PHE A 184 -17.92 8.21 13.60
C PHE A 184 -18.42 7.99 12.16
N ILE A 185 -17.72 8.56 11.17
CA ILE A 185 -17.95 8.27 9.75
C ILE A 185 -16.94 7.22 9.32
N ASN A 186 -17.41 6.01 9.10
CA ASN A 186 -16.62 4.84 8.74
C ASN A 186 -16.77 4.50 7.24
N ALA A 187 -15.80 3.81 6.64
CA ALA A 187 -15.92 3.33 5.27
C ALA A 187 -16.88 2.12 5.22
N THR A 188 -16.37 0.93 5.41
CA THR A 188 -17.17 -0.30 5.30
C THR A 188 -16.78 -1.27 6.42
N GLU A 189 -17.75 -2.04 6.89
CA GLU A 189 -17.50 -3.12 7.84
C GLU A 189 -16.66 -4.28 7.28
N LYS A 190 -16.46 -4.33 5.97
CA LYS A 190 -15.67 -5.37 5.33
C LYS A 190 -14.15 -5.19 5.55
N LEU A 191 -13.71 -3.97 5.88
CA LEU A 191 -12.30 -3.68 6.14
C LEU A 191 -11.96 -3.84 7.62
N ILE A 192 -11.11 -4.79 7.96
CA ILE A 192 -10.70 -5.06 9.35
C ILE A 192 -10.12 -3.82 10.04
N ALA A 193 -9.39 -2.98 9.30
CA ALA A 193 -8.89 -1.71 9.82
C ALA A 193 -10.03 -0.81 10.32
N CYS A 194 -11.12 -0.71 9.55
CA CYS A 194 -12.30 0.09 9.89
C CYS A 194 -13.01 -0.48 11.12
N VAL A 195 -13.18 -1.80 11.19
CA VAL A 195 -13.75 -2.48 12.37
C VAL A 195 -12.91 -2.18 13.61
N ASN A 196 -11.60 -2.35 13.53
CA ASN A 196 -10.70 -2.11 14.67
C ASN A 196 -10.72 -0.64 15.15
N ARG A 197 -10.80 0.34 14.23
CA ARG A 197 -10.93 1.76 14.59
C ARG A 197 -12.21 2.02 15.40
N ILE A 198 -13.34 1.45 14.96
CA ILE A 198 -14.63 1.53 15.67
C ILE A 198 -14.55 0.85 17.04
N GLU A 199 -13.98 -0.34 17.12
CA GLU A 199 -13.86 -1.05 18.39
C GLU A 199 -12.98 -0.27 19.39
N GLY A 200 -11.91 0.39 18.90
CA GLY A 200 -11.13 1.31 19.71
C GLY A 200 -11.94 2.50 20.23
N TYR A 201 -12.74 3.13 19.36
CA TYR A 201 -13.67 4.20 19.72
C TYR A 201 -14.69 3.74 20.79
N LYS A 202 -15.40 2.64 20.54
CA LYS A 202 -16.39 2.07 21.47
C LYS A 202 -15.78 1.74 22.83
N SER A 203 -14.56 1.22 22.86
CA SER A 203 -13.88 0.85 24.11
C SER A 203 -13.65 2.08 25.01
N VAL A 204 -13.24 3.22 24.42
CA VAL A 204 -13.00 4.45 25.17
C VAL A 204 -14.30 5.07 25.67
N LEU A 205 -15.36 5.09 24.88
CA LEU A 205 -16.67 5.57 25.33
C LEU A 205 -17.13 4.75 26.55
N LYS A 206 -17.04 3.42 26.46
CA LYS A 206 -17.40 2.52 27.56
C LYS A 206 -16.57 2.77 28.83
N GLU A 207 -15.25 2.91 28.69
CA GLU A 207 -14.34 3.24 29.81
C GLU A 207 -14.68 4.59 30.45
N SER A 208 -15.19 5.54 29.66
CA SER A 208 -15.59 6.88 30.12
C SER A 208 -17.03 6.94 30.65
N GLY A 209 -17.73 5.81 30.72
CA GLY A 209 -19.11 5.75 31.17
C GLY A 209 -20.12 6.37 30.20
N ILE A 210 -19.74 6.56 28.93
CA ILE A 210 -20.61 7.11 27.88
C ILE A 210 -21.32 5.95 27.20
N VAL A 211 -22.65 6.06 27.08
CA VAL A 211 -23.46 5.06 26.37
C VAL A 211 -23.15 5.12 24.89
N ILE A 212 -22.83 3.97 24.33
CA ILE A 212 -22.61 3.85 22.88
C ILE A 212 -23.96 4.01 22.16
N ASP A 213 -24.00 4.99 21.27
CA ASP A 213 -25.15 5.24 20.39
C ASP A 213 -24.75 4.77 18.99
N GLU A 214 -25.24 3.60 18.58
CA GLU A 214 -24.90 3.02 17.27
C GLU A 214 -25.40 3.88 16.10
N GLU A 215 -26.38 4.76 16.30
CA GLU A 215 -26.84 5.70 15.27
C GLU A 215 -25.80 6.77 14.95
N LEU A 216 -24.79 6.96 15.79
CA LEU A 216 -23.67 7.88 15.54
C LEU A 216 -22.50 7.24 14.79
N ILE A 217 -22.60 5.96 14.45
CA ILE A 217 -21.61 5.24 13.64
C ILE A 217 -22.20 5.05 12.25
N ILE A 218 -21.76 5.87 11.30
CA ILE A 218 -22.26 5.84 9.94
C ILE A 218 -21.31 5.04 9.07
N HIS A 219 -21.82 4.05 8.35
CA HIS A 219 -21.05 3.26 7.39
C HIS A 219 -21.34 3.75 5.98
N LEU A 220 -20.32 4.29 5.33
CA LEU A 220 -20.40 4.71 3.93
C LEU A 220 -20.38 3.49 3.01
N THR A 221 -21.04 3.58 1.88
CA THR A 221 -20.98 2.51 0.86
C THR A 221 -19.91 2.82 -0.18
N GLU A 222 -19.95 3.92 -0.92
CA GLU A 222 -18.91 4.26 -1.92
C GLU A 222 -19.00 5.69 -2.49
N ALA A 223 -20.02 6.49 -2.18
CA ALA A 223 -20.22 7.78 -2.85
C ALA A 223 -19.78 8.99 -2.00
N GLU A 224 -19.13 9.98 -2.64
CA GLU A 224 -18.78 11.25 -1.97
C GLU A 224 -20.00 11.99 -1.41
N GLU A 225 -21.15 11.87 -2.06
CA GLU A 225 -22.42 12.45 -1.63
C GLU A 225 -22.85 11.92 -0.26
N GLU A 226 -22.55 10.67 0.05
CA GLU A 226 -22.85 10.05 1.34
C GLU A 226 -22.11 10.73 2.51
N ILE A 227 -20.91 11.29 2.27
CA ILE A 227 -20.15 12.01 3.32
C ILE A 227 -20.90 13.26 3.76
N THR A 228 -21.47 13.98 2.81
CA THR A 228 -22.28 15.17 3.07
C THR A 228 -23.53 14.82 3.89
N GLU A 229 -24.27 13.78 3.47
CA GLU A 229 -25.45 13.31 4.16
C GLU A 229 -25.12 12.80 5.58
N ALA A 230 -24.05 12.00 5.72
CA ALA A 230 -23.55 11.53 7.00
C ALA A 230 -23.18 12.67 7.94
N THR A 231 -22.51 13.71 7.41
CA THR A 231 -22.12 14.89 8.19
C THR A 231 -23.35 15.61 8.69
N GLN A 232 -24.33 15.91 7.80
CA GLN A 232 -25.58 16.57 8.19
C GLN A 232 -26.34 15.75 9.23
N TYR A 233 -26.44 14.44 9.05
CA TYR A 233 -27.10 13.57 10.00
C TYR A 233 -26.48 13.64 11.41
N LEU A 234 -25.13 13.60 11.50
CA LEU A 234 -24.43 13.72 12.76
C LEU A 234 -24.63 15.10 13.42
N LEU A 235 -24.72 16.17 12.64
CA LEU A 235 -25.05 17.50 13.14
C LEU A 235 -26.48 17.55 13.70
N ASP A 236 -27.45 16.97 13.01
CA ASP A 236 -28.83 16.89 13.46
C ASP A 236 -28.97 16.06 14.75
N LYS A 237 -28.07 15.11 14.99
CA LYS A 237 -27.92 14.38 16.24
C LYS A 237 -27.15 15.13 17.33
N ASN A 238 -26.78 16.39 17.10
CA ASN A 238 -26.01 17.26 18.01
C ASN A 238 -24.61 16.70 18.36
N CYS A 239 -23.92 16.08 17.41
CA CYS A 239 -22.52 15.73 17.60
C CYS A 239 -21.67 17.00 17.67
N ASP A 240 -20.70 17.00 18.60
CA ASP A 240 -19.74 18.09 18.84
C ASP A 240 -18.32 17.70 18.40
N GLY A 241 -18.11 16.43 18.03
CA GLY A 241 -16.89 15.89 17.43
C GLY A 241 -17.20 14.82 16.41
N ILE A 242 -16.42 14.74 15.35
CA ILE A 242 -16.56 13.73 14.28
C ILE A 242 -15.21 13.06 14.02
N ILE A 243 -15.17 11.74 14.16
CA ILE A 243 -14.05 10.91 13.73
C ILE A 243 -14.34 10.38 12.32
N CYS A 244 -13.42 10.58 11.41
CA CYS A 244 -13.49 10.05 10.06
C CYS A 244 -12.53 8.88 9.90
N TYR A 245 -12.90 7.86 9.12
CA TYR A 245 -12.06 6.67 8.97
C TYR A 245 -10.71 6.98 8.29
N ASN A 246 -10.62 8.05 7.50
CA ASN A 246 -9.36 8.55 6.95
C ASN A 246 -9.38 10.07 6.76
N ASP A 247 -8.26 10.63 6.37
CA ASP A 247 -8.10 12.08 6.17
C ASP A 247 -8.84 12.61 4.94
N ILE A 248 -9.05 11.81 3.90
CA ILE A 248 -9.83 12.21 2.72
C ILE A 248 -11.28 12.49 3.15
N THR A 249 -11.87 11.58 3.91
CA THR A 249 -13.20 11.78 4.48
C THR A 249 -13.23 12.98 5.43
N ALA A 250 -12.20 13.15 6.27
CA ALA A 250 -12.12 14.30 7.18
C ALA A 250 -12.08 15.63 6.42
N MET A 251 -11.35 15.69 5.32
CA MET A 251 -11.33 16.89 4.46
C MET A 251 -12.70 17.17 3.81
N ALA A 252 -13.43 16.16 3.38
CA ALA A 252 -14.76 16.32 2.82
C ALA A 252 -15.75 16.83 3.89
N VAL A 253 -15.68 16.30 5.12
CA VAL A 253 -16.45 16.80 6.27
C VAL A 253 -16.11 18.27 6.55
N LEU A 254 -14.82 18.61 6.64
CA LEU A 254 -14.37 19.99 6.88
C LEU A 254 -14.82 20.95 5.78
N LYS A 255 -14.77 20.52 4.52
CA LYS A 255 -15.28 21.30 3.40
C LYS A 255 -16.77 21.61 3.58
N TYR A 256 -17.59 20.58 3.88
CA TYR A 256 -19.01 20.75 4.13
C TYR A 256 -19.28 21.71 5.30
N LEU A 257 -18.59 21.54 6.43
CA LEU A 257 -18.74 22.41 7.60
C LEU A 257 -18.39 23.87 7.26
N HIS A 258 -17.31 24.09 6.52
CA HIS A 258 -16.89 25.43 6.10
C HIS A 258 -17.91 26.09 5.15
N GLU A 259 -18.42 25.37 4.16
CA GLU A 259 -19.44 25.85 3.22
C GLU A 259 -20.74 26.24 3.92
N ASN A 260 -21.04 25.63 5.06
CA ASN A 260 -22.22 25.90 5.88
C ASN A 260 -21.93 26.84 7.08
N ASN A 261 -20.73 27.44 7.17
CA ASN A 261 -20.29 28.31 8.26
C ASN A 261 -20.39 27.69 9.66
N ILE A 262 -20.08 26.37 9.77
CA ILE A 262 -20.07 25.63 11.02
C ILE A 262 -18.61 25.46 11.46
N TYR A 263 -18.23 25.99 12.62
CA TYR A 263 -16.84 26.05 13.09
C TYR A 263 -16.64 25.46 14.49
N ASN A 264 -17.67 24.94 15.09
CA ASN A 264 -17.67 24.42 16.46
C ASN A 264 -17.64 22.90 16.55
N ILE A 265 -17.31 22.23 15.45
CA ILE A 265 -17.18 20.77 15.38
C ILE A 265 -15.69 20.41 15.26
N GLU A 266 -15.18 19.62 16.17
CA GLU A 266 -13.82 19.07 16.05
C GLU A 266 -13.85 17.86 15.11
N VAL A 267 -13.02 17.88 14.06
CA VAL A 267 -12.93 16.80 13.08
C VAL A 267 -11.56 16.14 13.18
N CYS A 268 -11.55 14.83 13.19
CA CYS A 268 -10.33 14.03 13.27
C CYS A 268 -10.29 12.98 12.17
N GLY A 269 -9.07 12.60 11.72
CA GLY A 269 -8.85 11.62 10.68
C GLY A 269 -7.81 10.56 11.02
N PHE A 270 -7.45 9.77 10.01
CA PHE A 270 -6.38 8.78 10.02
C PHE A 270 -5.53 8.94 8.76
N ASP A 271 -4.30 8.42 8.78
CA ASP A 271 -3.31 8.34 7.71
C ASP A 271 -2.30 9.49 7.69
N ASN A 272 -2.64 10.66 8.26
CA ASN A 272 -1.80 11.88 8.27
C ASN A 272 -1.25 12.25 6.89
N ILE A 273 -2.15 12.39 5.92
CA ILE A 273 -1.80 12.78 4.53
C ILE A 273 -1.49 14.28 4.37
N LYS A 274 -1.55 15.07 5.44
CA LYS A 274 -1.34 16.53 5.43
C LYS A 274 -0.09 16.96 4.66
N GLN A 275 1.00 16.18 4.78
CA GLN A 275 2.26 16.46 4.08
C GLN A 275 2.17 16.29 2.56
N SER A 276 1.16 15.58 2.07
CA SER A 276 0.89 15.36 0.64
C SER A 276 -0.04 16.42 0.05
N LEU A 277 -0.59 17.31 0.88
CA LEU A 277 -1.53 18.34 0.46
C LEU A 277 -0.80 19.64 0.14
N PRO A 278 -1.24 20.40 -0.89
CA PRO A 278 -0.66 21.69 -1.25
C PRO A 278 -0.91 22.78 -0.20
N ILE A 279 -1.92 22.62 0.63
CA ILE A 279 -2.24 23.53 1.74
C ILE A 279 -2.39 22.67 3.00
N PRO A 280 -1.67 23.00 4.09
CA PRO A 280 -1.84 22.30 5.36
C PRO A 280 -3.28 22.51 5.86
N THR A 281 -4.01 21.42 6.03
CA THR A 281 -5.33 21.45 6.67
C THR A 281 -5.14 21.03 8.12
N PRO A 282 -5.30 21.94 9.09
CA PRO A 282 -5.04 21.61 10.49
C PRO A 282 -6.24 20.83 11.05
N PHE A 283 -6.09 19.53 11.18
CA PHE A 283 -6.97 18.68 11.96
C PHE A 283 -6.15 17.52 12.53
N PRO A 284 -6.52 16.99 13.71
CA PRO A 284 -5.85 15.85 14.30
C PRO A 284 -6.00 14.59 13.45
N SER A 285 -4.90 13.89 13.24
CA SER A 285 -4.91 12.65 12.46
C SER A 285 -4.00 11.59 13.09
N ILE A 286 -4.43 10.34 13.06
CA ILE A 286 -3.62 9.20 13.49
C ILE A 286 -2.62 8.83 12.40
N GLN A 287 -1.37 8.64 12.80
CA GLN A 287 -0.29 8.22 11.91
C GLN A 287 0.53 7.08 12.48
N GLY A 288 1.04 6.24 11.60
CA GLY A 288 2.11 5.29 11.90
C GLY A 288 3.42 5.65 11.22
N ASP A 289 4.49 4.97 11.56
CA ASP A 289 5.79 5.11 10.91
C ASP A 289 5.84 4.31 9.60
N MET A 290 5.52 5.00 8.50
CA MET A 290 5.52 4.42 7.15
C MET A 290 6.93 4.00 6.69
N ASP A 291 7.99 4.66 7.17
CA ASP A 291 9.37 4.31 6.77
C ASP A 291 9.77 2.97 7.36
N THR A 292 9.52 2.78 8.65
CA THR A 292 9.77 1.50 9.32
C THR A 292 8.91 0.39 8.73
N LEU A 293 7.62 0.61 8.51
CA LEU A 293 6.72 -0.39 7.91
C LEU A 293 7.18 -0.79 6.51
N ALA A 294 7.52 0.18 5.65
CA ALA A 294 8.00 -0.09 4.29
C ALA A 294 9.33 -0.86 4.30
N LEU A 295 10.28 -0.42 5.13
CA LEU A 295 11.60 -1.06 5.21
C LEU A 295 11.50 -2.53 5.66
N GLU A 296 10.76 -2.76 6.73
CA GLU A 296 10.70 -4.10 7.33
C GLU A 296 9.87 -5.08 6.50
N SER A 297 8.73 -4.63 5.96
CA SER A 297 7.91 -5.48 5.10
C SER A 297 8.62 -5.86 3.80
N VAL A 298 9.31 -4.91 3.15
CA VAL A 298 10.11 -5.19 1.95
C VAL A 298 11.31 -6.08 2.29
N SER A 299 12.02 -5.82 3.39
CA SER A 299 13.17 -6.63 3.80
C SER A 299 12.76 -8.07 4.07
N PHE A 300 11.65 -8.28 4.75
CA PHE A 300 11.10 -9.62 4.99
C PHE A 300 10.72 -10.33 3.69
N LEU A 301 10.06 -9.64 2.75
CA LEU A 301 9.71 -10.22 1.45
C LEU A 301 10.95 -10.66 0.66
N LEU A 302 12.01 -9.85 0.67
CA LEU A 302 13.26 -10.16 -0.01
C LEU A 302 13.99 -11.33 0.67
N GLU A 303 13.93 -11.42 2.00
CA GLU A 303 14.45 -12.58 2.73
C GLU A 303 13.72 -13.86 2.35
N MET A 304 12.40 -13.83 2.22
CA MET A 304 11.62 -14.99 1.73
C MET A 304 12.01 -15.41 0.31
N LEU A 305 12.47 -14.49 -0.54
CA LEU A 305 12.97 -14.80 -1.87
C LEU A 305 14.35 -15.47 -1.86
N GLU A 306 15.24 -15.02 -0.97
CA GLU A 306 16.60 -15.55 -0.84
C GLU A 306 16.62 -16.86 -0.06
N ASN A 307 15.82 -16.95 1.01
CA ASN A 307 15.74 -18.05 1.96
C ASN A 307 14.27 -18.46 2.16
N PRO A 308 13.69 -19.22 1.21
CA PRO A 308 12.30 -19.66 1.31
C PRO A 308 12.00 -20.33 2.65
N SER A 309 11.03 -19.84 3.37
CA SER A 309 10.58 -20.37 4.65
C SER A 309 9.05 -20.28 4.76
N ASP A 310 8.48 -21.19 5.55
CA ASP A 310 7.05 -21.19 5.88
C ASP A 310 6.73 -20.31 7.11
N VAL A 311 7.66 -19.46 7.52
CA VAL A 311 7.47 -18.56 8.66
C VAL A 311 6.47 -17.46 8.29
N ILE A 312 5.42 -17.38 9.10
CA ILE A 312 4.40 -16.33 8.98
C ILE A 312 4.58 -15.38 10.15
N ILE A 313 4.64 -14.10 9.85
CA ILE A 313 4.71 -13.05 10.86
C ILE A 313 3.53 -12.10 10.72
N ASN A 314 2.96 -11.70 11.87
CA ASN A 314 1.96 -10.65 11.96
C ASN A 314 2.56 -9.52 12.78
N LYS A 315 3.04 -8.48 12.10
CA LYS A 315 3.68 -7.34 12.73
C LYS A 315 2.72 -6.16 12.82
N VAL A 316 2.49 -5.71 14.05
CA VAL A 316 1.64 -4.56 14.35
C VAL A 316 2.54 -3.41 14.78
N TYR A 317 2.41 -2.26 14.13
CA TYR A 317 3.18 -1.05 14.42
C TYR A 317 2.35 -0.06 15.20
N GLU A 318 2.97 0.55 16.19
CA GLU A 318 2.36 1.60 16.98
C GLU A 318 1.96 2.81 16.13
N VAL A 319 0.92 3.50 16.59
CA VAL A 319 0.42 4.73 15.99
C VAL A 319 0.38 5.85 17.00
N LYS A 320 0.38 7.08 16.53
CA LYS A 320 0.27 8.29 17.36
C LYS A 320 -0.63 9.30 16.69
N ILE A 321 -1.15 10.24 17.49
CA ILE A 321 -1.88 11.39 16.96
C ILE A 321 -0.89 12.47 16.53
N ASN A 322 -1.18 13.08 15.41
CA ASN A 322 -0.52 14.28 14.88
C ASN A 322 -1.57 15.39 14.85
N ILE A 323 -1.30 16.48 15.56
CA ILE A 323 -2.21 17.63 15.73
C ILE A 323 -1.83 18.75 14.76
#